data_c749d5fe883ece14e8cf3e1364ccf26a
#
_entry.id   c749d5fe883ece14e8cf3e1364ccf26a
#
_cell.length_a   1.000
_cell.length_b   1.000
_cell.length_c   1.000
_cell.angle_alpha   90.00
_cell.angle_beta   90.00
_cell.angle_gamma   90.00
#
_symmetry.space_group_name_H-M   'P 1'
#
loop_
_entity.id
_entity.type
_entity.pdbx_description
1 polymer ?
#
loop_
_entity_poly.entity_id
_entity_poly.type
_entity_poly.pdbx_seq_one_letter_code
_entity_poly.pdbx_strand_id
1 'polypeptide(L)'
;DYVGLRKRTKIARQKRADFFLSIHADGFSDPRAYGTSVYALSTSGATSEAARYLATTANRADLIGGTSNLSLDGKDDVLAGVLLDLSMNETLRSSLDAGSYVLKNMSKISRLHKKKVEQAGFIVLKSPDIPSLLIETGFISNPKEAKQLSSSGYQQKMAEAIFDGLRSFYFNRPPVGTLLANRSKDIIGTYVIARGDTLSEIAQQHGTSVKKILRYNQLSSSSIRVGQKISIPPR
;
A
#
# COMPACT_ATOMS: atom_id res chain seq x y z
N ASP A 1 -3.40 -15.57 22.22
CA ASP A 1 -4.27 -16.50 21.47
C ASP A 1 -4.09 -16.31 19.99
N TYR A 2 -4.01 -17.43 19.23
CA TYR A 2 -3.90 -17.39 17.79
C TYR A 2 -5.21 -16.91 17.14
N VAL A 3 -5.13 -15.97 16.20
CA VAL A 3 -6.27 -15.49 15.41
C VAL A 3 -6.13 -16.03 14.00
N GLY A 4 -7.04 -16.94 13.58
CA GLY A 4 -7.04 -17.54 12.25
C GLY A 4 -7.11 -16.50 11.12
N LEU A 5 -6.50 -16.81 9.97
CA LEU A 5 -6.26 -15.85 8.89
C LEU A 5 -7.56 -15.15 8.41
N ARG A 6 -8.63 -15.91 8.22
CA ARG A 6 -9.93 -15.35 7.81
C ARG A 6 -10.59 -14.49 8.91
N LYS A 7 -10.33 -14.79 10.18
CA LYS A 7 -10.85 -14.01 11.30
C LYS A 7 -10.20 -12.62 11.35
N ARG A 8 -8.94 -12.48 10.92
CA ARG A 8 -8.23 -11.20 10.86
C ARG A 8 -8.91 -10.22 9.91
N THR A 9 -9.26 -10.64 8.69
CA THR A 9 -10.00 -9.79 7.74
C THR A 9 -11.43 -9.50 8.20
N LYS A 10 -12.09 -10.46 8.88
CA LYS A 10 -13.39 -10.23 9.49
C LYS A 10 -13.33 -9.14 10.57
N ILE A 11 -12.30 -9.17 11.43
CA ILE A 11 -12.06 -8.12 12.44
C ILE A 11 -11.85 -6.76 11.77
N ALA A 12 -11.03 -6.69 10.72
CA ALA A 12 -10.79 -5.45 9.97
C ALA A 12 -12.11 -4.87 9.44
N ARG A 13 -12.98 -5.72 8.87
CA ARG A 13 -14.31 -5.31 8.37
C ARG A 13 -15.22 -4.81 9.50
N GLN A 14 -15.27 -5.51 10.63
CA GLN A 14 -16.04 -5.08 11.80
C GLN A 14 -15.58 -3.72 12.34
N LYS A 15 -14.29 -3.43 12.22
CA LYS A 15 -13.70 -2.14 12.60
C LYS A 15 -13.79 -1.08 11.50
N ARG A 16 -14.43 -1.39 10.36
CA ARG A 16 -14.53 -0.50 9.19
C ARG A 16 -13.17 0.03 8.75
N ALA A 17 -12.17 -0.87 8.71
CA ALA A 17 -10.81 -0.51 8.32
C ALA A 17 -10.77 -0.15 6.82
N ASP A 18 -10.13 0.95 6.48
CA ASP A 18 -9.90 1.38 5.10
C ASP A 18 -8.74 0.61 4.44
N PHE A 19 -7.89 -0.03 5.25
CA PHE A 19 -6.74 -0.81 4.79
C PHE A 19 -6.36 -1.90 5.79
N PHE A 20 -5.86 -3.01 5.29
CA PHE A 20 -5.35 -4.12 6.10
C PHE A 20 -3.86 -4.37 5.79
N LEU A 21 -3.03 -4.41 6.85
CA LEU A 21 -1.62 -4.76 6.75
C LEU A 21 -1.31 -6.03 7.53
N SER A 22 -0.64 -6.97 6.89
CA SER A 22 -0.02 -8.13 7.52
C SER A 22 1.50 -7.94 7.51
N ILE A 23 2.10 -7.71 8.68
CA ILE A 23 3.54 -7.45 8.80
C ILE A 23 4.21 -8.75 9.23
N HIS A 24 5.19 -9.16 8.45
CA HIS A 24 5.90 -10.42 8.56
C HIS A 24 7.42 -10.22 8.66
N ALA A 25 8.07 -11.23 9.22
CA ALA A 25 9.50 -11.44 9.20
C ALA A 25 9.73 -12.97 9.15
N ASP A 26 9.47 -13.57 8.00
CA ASP A 26 9.41 -15.01 7.86
C ASP A 26 10.80 -15.65 7.70
N GLY A 27 10.87 -16.96 7.94
CA GLY A 27 12.02 -17.77 7.54
C GLY A 27 11.93 -18.17 6.07
N PHE A 28 13.04 -18.15 5.36
CA PHE A 28 13.14 -18.69 4.01
C PHE A 28 14.03 -19.94 4.01
N SER A 29 13.82 -20.86 3.07
CA SER A 29 14.57 -22.11 2.98
C SER A 29 16.06 -21.90 2.72
N ASP A 30 16.43 -20.83 1.99
CA ASP A 30 17.82 -20.42 1.79
C ASP A 30 18.16 -19.29 2.80
N PRO A 31 19.07 -19.51 3.76
CA PRO A 31 19.45 -18.49 4.73
C PRO A 31 20.21 -17.30 4.12
N ARG A 32 20.56 -17.38 2.84
CA ARG A 32 21.16 -16.26 2.10
C ARG A 32 20.10 -15.30 1.55
N ALA A 33 18.81 -15.68 1.59
CA ALA A 33 17.74 -14.78 1.24
C ALA A 33 17.77 -13.53 2.13
N TYR A 34 17.58 -12.37 1.55
CA TYR A 34 17.61 -11.11 2.27
C TYR A 34 16.77 -10.05 1.54
N GLY A 35 16.44 -8.99 2.27
CA GLY A 35 15.76 -7.83 1.77
C GLY A 35 14.25 -7.85 2.02
N THR A 36 13.67 -6.67 1.94
CA THR A 36 12.24 -6.46 2.18
C THR A 36 11.42 -6.66 0.90
N SER A 37 10.16 -7.06 1.06
CA SER A 37 9.22 -7.25 -0.05
C SER A 37 7.83 -6.79 0.34
N VAL A 38 7.02 -6.46 -0.67
CA VAL A 38 5.60 -6.15 -0.52
C VAL A 38 4.79 -7.06 -1.44
N TYR A 39 3.76 -7.67 -0.88
CA TYR A 39 2.88 -8.60 -1.58
C TYR A 39 1.44 -8.13 -1.53
N ALA A 40 0.74 -8.27 -2.66
CA ALA A 40 -0.71 -8.15 -2.77
C ALA A 40 -1.32 -9.53 -3.06
N LEU A 41 -2.63 -9.64 -2.90
CA LEU A 41 -3.37 -10.83 -3.25
C LEU A 41 -3.28 -11.10 -4.76
N SER A 42 -3.21 -12.38 -5.13
CA SER A 42 -3.54 -12.86 -6.48
C SER A 42 -4.61 -13.92 -6.42
N THR A 43 -5.53 -13.87 -7.37
CA THR A 43 -6.55 -14.91 -7.59
C THR A 43 -6.17 -15.89 -8.70
N SER A 44 -5.14 -15.55 -9.51
CA SER A 44 -4.73 -16.32 -10.70
C SER A 44 -3.36 -17.00 -10.57
N GLY A 45 -2.74 -16.95 -9.38
CA GLY A 45 -1.43 -17.59 -9.15
C GLY A 45 -0.40 -16.64 -8.54
N ALA A 46 0.85 -17.08 -8.46
CA ALA A 46 1.94 -16.29 -7.88
C ALA A 46 2.82 -15.71 -8.99
N THR A 47 3.31 -14.47 -8.79
CA THR A 47 4.19 -13.77 -9.73
C THR A 47 5.62 -14.32 -9.74
N SER A 48 6.01 -15.03 -8.67
CA SER A 48 7.31 -15.70 -8.58
C SER A 48 7.26 -16.94 -7.69
N GLU A 49 8.25 -17.82 -7.81
CA GLU A 49 8.41 -18.99 -6.94
C GLU A 49 8.58 -18.59 -5.47
N ALA A 50 9.31 -17.50 -5.20
CA ALA A 50 9.45 -16.98 -3.85
C ALA A 50 8.11 -16.53 -3.27
N ALA A 51 7.30 -15.82 -4.07
CA ALA A 51 5.93 -15.41 -3.67
C ALA A 51 5.03 -16.64 -3.41
N ARG A 52 5.14 -17.68 -4.24
CA ARG A 52 4.42 -18.95 -4.06
C ARG A 52 4.82 -19.64 -2.75
N TYR A 53 6.11 -19.74 -2.50
CA TYR A 53 6.65 -20.36 -1.28
C TYR A 53 6.15 -19.64 -0.03
N LEU A 54 6.29 -18.30 0.01
CA LEU A 54 5.85 -17.50 1.14
C LEU A 54 4.33 -17.60 1.38
N ALA A 55 3.52 -17.54 0.30
CA ALA A 55 2.07 -17.71 0.42
C ALA A 55 1.70 -19.09 0.96
N THR A 56 2.36 -20.16 0.49
CA THR A 56 2.13 -21.53 0.99
C THR A 56 2.50 -21.64 2.46
N THR A 57 3.63 -21.07 2.87
CA THR A 57 4.10 -21.10 4.26
C THR A 57 3.18 -20.30 5.17
N ALA A 58 2.83 -19.07 4.80
CA ALA A 58 1.90 -18.24 5.57
C ALA A 58 0.50 -18.86 5.71
N ASN A 59 -0.01 -19.51 4.64
CA ASN A 59 -1.32 -20.14 4.66
C ASN A 59 -1.36 -21.39 5.57
N ARG A 60 -0.24 -22.09 5.74
CA ARG A 60 -0.13 -23.25 6.65
C ARG A 60 -0.33 -22.89 8.12
N ALA A 61 -0.15 -21.65 8.49
CA ALA A 61 -0.37 -21.21 9.87
C ALA A 61 -1.81 -21.51 10.37
N ASP A 62 -2.81 -21.47 9.50
CA ASP A 62 -4.19 -21.84 9.84
C ASP A 62 -4.36 -23.35 10.09
N LEU A 63 -3.60 -24.20 9.39
CA LEU A 63 -3.65 -25.66 9.59
C LEU A 63 -3.08 -26.06 10.95
N ILE A 64 -2.02 -25.37 11.39
CA ILE A 64 -1.40 -25.61 12.69
C ILE A 64 -2.28 -25.06 13.82
N GLY A 65 -2.98 -23.95 13.58
CA GLY A 65 -3.90 -23.31 14.53
C GLY A 65 -5.26 -23.98 14.70
N GLY A 66 -5.55 -25.06 13.98
CA GLY A 66 -6.77 -25.88 14.17
C GLY A 66 -8.09 -25.22 13.74
N THR A 67 -8.06 -24.25 12.82
CA THR A 67 -9.25 -23.51 12.39
C THR A 67 -9.76 -23.86 10.98
N SER A 68 -9.62 -25.12 10.56
CA SER A 68 -10.15 -25.58 9.27
C SER A 68 -11.64 -25.87 9.33
N ASN A 69 -12.50 -24.86 9.22
CA ASN A 69 -13.90 -25.03 8.84
C ASN A 69 -14.19 -24.16 7.62
N LEU A 70 -14.05 -24.76 6.44
CA LEU A 70 -14.49 -24.22 5.16
C LEU A 70 -15.91 -24.68 4.92
N SER A 71 -16.90 -23.80 5.10
CA SER A 71 -18.19 -23.93 4.44
C SER A 71 -18.36 -22.70 3.53
N LEU A 72 -18.34 -22.94 2.23
CA LEU A 72 -18.82 -22.01 1.22
C LEU A 72 -20.21 -22.50 0.80
N ASP A 73 -21.20 -22.24 1.63
CA ASP A 73 -22.60 -22.26 1.21
C ASP A 73 -22.97 -20.85 0.72
N GLY A 74 -23.13 -20.70 -0.57
CA GLY A 74 -23.61 -19.48 -1.19
C GLY A 74 -24.20 -19.78 -2.55
N LYS A 75 -25.51 -20.00 -2.56
CA LYS A 75 -26.30 -20.01 -3.79
C LYS A 75 -26.55 -18.59 -4.28
N ASP A 76 -26.42 -18.47 -5.60
CA ASP A 76 -27.10 -17.57 -6.50
C ASP A 76 -27.06 -16.06 -6.26
N ASP A 77 -26.20 -15.41 -7.06
CA ASP A 77 -26.64 -14.31 -7.90
C ASP A 77 -25.53 -13.97 -8.91
N VAL A 78 -25.77 -14.14 -10.18
CA VAL A 78 -24.81 -13.73 -11.23
C VAL A 78 -24.49 -12.24 -11.07
N LEU A 79 -25.46 -11.41 -10.69
CA LEU A 79 -25.27 -9.99 -10.43
C LEU A 79 -24.42 -9.74 -9.19
N ALA A 80 -24.67 -10.47 -8.09
CA ALA A 80 -23.86 -10.39 -6.88
C ALA A 80 -22.42 -10.86 -7.14
N GLY A 81 -22.24 -11.90 -7.96
CA GLY A 81 -20.92 -12.35 -8.42
C GLY A 81 -20.17 -11.29 -9.22
N VAL A 82 -20.81 -10.64 -10.18
CA VAL A 82 -20.20 -9.56 -10.98
C VAL A 82 -19.84 -8.36 -10.12
N LEU A 83 -20.70 -7.95 -9.19
CA LEU A 83 -20.39 -6.85 -8.26
C LEU A 83 -19.24 -7.19 -7.33
N LEU A 84 -19.17 -8.44 -6.87
CA LEU A 84 -18.08 -8.94 -6.03
C LEU A 84 -16.76 -8.93 -6.80
N ASP A 85 -16.75 -9.38 -8.06
CA ASP A 85 -15.57 -9.39 -8.92
C ASP A 85 -15.09 -7.97 -9.22
N LEU A 86 -15.99 -7.03 -9.49
CA LEU A 86 -15.66 -5.62 -9.69
C LEU A 86 -15.06 -5.00 -8.42
N SER A 87 -15.66 -5.26 -7.26
CA SER A 87 -15.14 -4.80 -5.96
C SER A 87 -13.76 -5.38 -5.68
N MET A 88 -13.56 -6.67 -5.93
CA MET A 88 -12.28 -7.35 -5.74
C MET A 88 -11.20 -6.79 -6.68
N ASN A 89 -11.52 -6.51 -7.94
CA ASN A 89 -10.59 -5.93 -8.89
C ASN A 89 -10.13 -4.53 -8.47
N GLU A 90 -11.04 -3.68 -7.99
CA GLU A 90 -10.69 -2.35 -7.50
C GLU A 90 -9.85 -2.43 -6.21
N THR A 91 -10.19 -3.33 -5.32
CA THR A 91 -9.45 -3.62 -4.09
C THR A 91 -8.02 -4.08 -4.40
N LEU A 92 -7.85 -4.97 -5.39
CA LEU A 92 -6.54 -5.44 -5.85
C LEU A 92 -5.72 -4.30 -6.48
N ARG A 93 -6.35 -3.47 -7.31
CA ARG A 93 -5.69 -2.30 -7.90
C ARG A 93 -5.21 -1.34 -6.83
N SER A 94 -6.06 -0.99 -5.87
CA SER A 94 -5.72 -0.15 -4.72
C SER A 94 -4.57 -0.73 -3.90
N SER A 95 -4.58 -2.06 -3.68
CA SER A 95 -3.50 -2.76 -2.97
C SER A 95 -2.16 -2.64 -3.72
N LEU A 96 -2.14 -2.87 -5.03
CA LEU A 96 -0.93 -2.77 -5.85
C LEU A 96 -0.37 -1.34 -5.87
N ASP A 97 -1.26 -0.36 -6.02
CA ASP A 97 -0.87 1.05 -6.00
C ASP A 97 -0.28 1.43 -4.64
N ALA A 98 -0.99 1.17 -3.53
CA ALA A 98 -0.49 1.42 -2.18
C ALA A 98 0.83 0.70 -1.92
N GLY A 99 0.94 -0.56 -2.35
CA GLY A 99 2.15 -1.36 -2.24
C GLY A 99 3.35 -0.73 -2.92
N SER A 100 3.15 -0.08 -4.07
CA SER A 100 4.20 0.63 -4.78
C SER A 100 4.75 1.82 -4.00
N TYR A 101 3.88 2.60 -3.33
CA TYR A 101 4.28 3.69 -2.44
C TYR A 101 5.04 3.18 -1.22
N VAL A 102 4.55 2.10 -0.60
CA VAL A 102 5.20 1.46 0.55
C VAL A 102 6.57 0.94 0.16
N LEU A 103 6.67 0.15 -0.91
CA LEU A 103 7.92 -0.42 -1.40
C LEU A 103 8.97 0.65 -1.70
N LYS A 104 8.56 1.76 -2.34
CA LYS A 104 9.43 2.92 -2.61
C LYS A 104 9.98 3.54 -1.32
N ASN A 105 9.21 3.62 -0.25
CA ASN A 105 9.69 4.17 1.02
C ASN A 105 10.57 3.17 1.76
N MET A 106 10.22 1.88 1.78
CA MET A 106 11.05 0.83 2.37
C MET A 106 12.41 0.71 1.71
N SER A 107 12.52 0.98 0.40
CA SER A 107 13.81 0.95 -0.33
C SER A 107 14.84 1.97 0.17
N LYS A 108 14.41 2.98 0.92
CA LYS A 108 15.29 3.97 1.56
C LYS A 108 15.91 3.45 2.88
N ILE A 109 15.30 2.42 3.47
CA ILE A 109 15.68 1.88 4.78
C ILE A 109 16.46 0.58 4.63
N SER A 110 16.06 -0.27 3.69
CA SER A 110 16.66 -1.58 3.47
C SER A 110 16.75 -1.91 1.99
N ARG A 111 17.59 -2.90 1.67
CA ARG A 111 17.63 -3.48 0.33
C ARG A 111 16.32 -4.21 0.06
N LEU A 112 15.81 -4.06 -1.14
CA LEU A 112 14.62 -4.78 -1.57
C LEU A 112 15.00 -6.20 -2.05
N HIS A 113 14.25 -7.19 -1.61
CA HIS A 113 14.31 -8.55 -2.16
C HIS A 113 13.72 -8.56 -3.58
N LYS A 114 12.62 -7.85 -3.79
CA LYS A 114 11.99 -7.64 -5.09
C LYS A 114 11.73 -6.14 -5.34
N LYS A 115 12.01 -5.70 -6.56
CA LYS A 115 11.90 -4.28 -6.95
C LYS A 115 10.46 -3.84 -7.29
N LYS A 116 9.52 -4.79 -7.34
CA LYS A 116 8.10 -4.56 -7.61
C LYS A 116 7.26 -5.24 -6.56
N VAL A 117 6.03 -4.78 -6.38
CA VAL A 117 5.02 -5.49 -5.60
C VAL A 117 4.75 -6.82 -6.27
N GLU A 118 4.87 -7.90 -5.52
CA GLU A 118 4.57 -9.24 -5.99
C GLU A 118 3.16 -9.67 -5.59
N GLN A 119 2.65 -10.72 -6.19
CA GLN A 119 1.31 -11.23 -5.92
C GLN A 119 1.34 -12.73 -5.71
N ALA A 120 0.54 -13.21 -4.75
CA ALA A 120 0.28 -14.63 -4.55
C ALA A 120 -1.03 -14.86 -3.79
N GLY A 121 -1.42 -16.12 -3.64
CA GLY A 121 -2.68 -16.53 -3.02
C GLY A 121 -2.66 -16.49 -1.48
N PHE A 122 -2.33 -15.36 -0.89
CA PHE A 122 -2.33 -15.18 0.57
C PHE A 122 -3.75 -15.16 1.13
N ILE A 123 -4.11 -16.15 1.94
CA ILE A 123 -5.46 -16.25 2.56
C ILE A 123 -5.74 -15.05 3.45
N VAL A 124 -4.74 -14.56 4.17
CA VAL A 124 -4.86 -13.41 5.07
C VAL A 124 -5.22 -12.11 4.34
N LEU A 125 -4.97 -12.02 3.04
CA LEU A 125 -5.28 -10.85 2.22
C LEU A 125 -6.62 -10.97 1.47
N LYS A 126 -7.33 -12.08 1.61
CA LYS A 126 -8.61 -12.29 0.92
C LYS A 126 -9.71 -11.43 1.55
N SER A 127 -9.88 -10.23 1.03
CA SER A 127 -11.01 -9.36 1.33
C SER A 127 -11.52 -8.72 0.03
N PRO A 128 -12.82 -8.79 -0.26
CA PRO A 128 -13.37 -8.19 -1.48
C PRO A 128 -13.51 -6.67 -1.39
N ASP A 129 -13.47 -6.11 -0.19
CA ASP A 129 -13.86 -4.73 0.12
C ASP A 129 -12.77 -3.92 0.85
N ILE A 130 -11.67 -4.55 1.29
CA ILE A 130 -10.61 -3.86 2.01
C ILE A 130 -9.28 -4.09 1.29
N PRO A 131 -8.64 -3.04 0.73
CA PRO A 131 -7.30 -3.14 0.19
C PRO A 131 -6.33 -3.67 1.23
N SER A 132 -5.44 -4.57 0.82
CA SER A 132 -4.60 -5.28 1.78
C SER A 132 -3.23 -5.60 1.21
N LEU A 133 -2.21 -5.58 2.08
CA LEU A 133 -0.83 -5.93 1.76
C LEU A 133 -0.24 -6.86 2.83
N LEU A 134 0.65 -7.74 2.38
CA LEU A 134 1.59 -8.42 3.26
C LEU A 134 2.98 -7.82 3.02
N ILE A 135 3.64 -7.47 4.10
CA ILE A 135 4.95 -6.81 4.09
C ILE A 135 5.95 -7.70 4.77
N GLU A 136 6.94 -8.19 4.01
CA GLU A 136 8.12 -8.84 4.53
C GLU A 136 9.17 -7.79 4.88
N THR A 137 9.43 -7.62 6.17
CA THR A 137 10.38 -6.64 6.68
C THR A 137 11.83 -7.12 6.67
N GLY A 138 12.06 -8.36 6.29
CA GLY A 138 13.32 -9.08 6.18
C GLY A 138 13.12 -10.55 6.56
N PHE A 139 14.14 -11.38 6.37
CA PHE A 139 14.08 -12.82 6.65
C PHE A 139 14.81 -13.17 7.94
N ILE A 140 14.10 -13.74 8.94
CA ILE A 140 14.73 -14.18 10.20
C ILE A 140 15.70 -15.34 10.02
N SER A 141 15.62 -16.09 8.93
CA SER A 141 16.59 -17.13 8.55
C SER A 141 17.97 -16.55 8.18
N ASN A 142 18.05 -15.25 7.85
CA ASN A 142 19.30 -14.57 7.59
C ASN A 142 19.84 -13.94 8.90
N PRO A 143 21.02 -14.36 9.42
CA PRO A 143 21.50 -13.88 10.71
C PRO A 143 21.71 -12.36 10.79
N LYS A 144 22.07 -11.72 9.68
CA LYS A 144 22.25 -10.26 9.64
C LYS A 144 20.91 -9.54 9.75
N GLU A 145 19.89 -10.01 9.03
CA GLU A 145 18.55 -9.44 9.09
C GLU A 145 17.87 -9.73 10.42
N ALA A 146 18.01 -10.94 10.96
CA ALA A 146 17.50 -11.28 12.29
C ALA A 146 18.02 -10.30 13.36
N LYS A 147 19.32 -9.96 13.31
CA LYS A 147 19.91 -8.95 14.20
C LYS A 147 19.33 -7.55 13.97
N GLN A 148 19.09 -7.15 12.72
CA GLN A 148 18.46 -5.85 12.41
C GLN A 148 17.01 -5.81 12.88
N LEU A 149 16.24 -6.87 12.60
CA LEU A 149 14.83 -7.00 12.99
C LEU A 149 14.64 -6.99 14.52
N SER A 150 15.63 -7.41 15.28
CA SER A 150 15.64 -7.33 16.76
C SER A 150 15.95 -5.92 17.29
N SER A 151 16.40 -5.00 16.45
CA SER A 151 16.75 -3.63 16.85
C SER A 151 15.52 -2.72 16.84
N SER A 152 15.18 -2.10 17.97
CA SER A 152 14.08 -1.14 18.08
C SER A 152 14.23 0.04 17.11
N GLY A 153 15.47 0.52 16.92
CA GLY A 153 15.73 1.61 15.96
C GLY A 153 15.47 1.22 14.50
N TYR A 154 15.71 -0.04 14.12
CA TYR A 154 15.37 -0.53 12.79
C TYR A 154 13.85 -0.73 12.64
N GLN A 155 13.21 -1.31 13.66
CA GLN A 155 11.76 -1.50 13.70
C GLN A 155 11.02 -0.16 13.54
N GLN A 156 11.45 0.87 14.28
CA GLN A 156 10.87 2.21 14.18
C GLN A 156 11.02 2.80 12.77
N LYS A 157 12.23 2.77 12.20
CA LYS A 157 12.46 3.27 10.84
C LYS A 157 11.62 2.54 9.78
N MET A 158 11.49 1.23 9.93
CA MET A 158 10.69 0.41 9.02
C MET A 158 9.20 0.75 9.14
N ALA A 159 8.68 0.89 10.37
CA ALA A 159 7.31 1.31 10.62
C ALA A 159 7.01 2.70 10.04
N GLU A 160 7.92 3.66 10.21
CA GLU A 160 7.82 5.00 9.61
C GLU A 160 7.81 4.95 8.09
N ALA A 161 8.68 4.13 7.47
CA ALA A 161 8.71 3.98 6.02
C ALA A 161 7.40 3.39 5.46
N ILE A 162 6.82 2.40 6.13
CA ILE A 162 5.52 1.81 5.78
C ILE A 162 4.42 2.86 5.92
N PHE A 163 4.40 3.57 7.04
CA PHE A 163 3.43 4.64 7.31
C PHE A 163 3.50 5.75 6.26
N ASP A 164 4.69 6.26 5.96
CA ASP A 164 4.88 7.33 4.97
C ASP A 164 4.48 6.88 3.55
N GLY A 165 4.68 5.61 3.23
CA GLY A 165 4.21 5.02 1.99
C GLY A 165 2.67 5.07 1.90
N LEU A 166 1.97 4.57 2.90
CA LEU A 166 0.51 4.59 2.97
C LEU A 166 -0.04 6.01 3.06
N ARG A 167 0.59 6.87 3.85
CA ARG A 167 0.24 8.28 3.92
C ARG A 167 0.29 8.92 2.54
N SER A 168 1.39 8.71 1.80
CA SER A 168 1.54 9.24 0.45
C SER A 168 0.47 8.71 -0.51
N PHE A 169 0.14 7.43 -0.42
CA PHE A 169 -0.93 6.83 -1.21
C PHE A 169 -2.27 7.51 -0.92
N TYR A 170 -2.68 7.64 0.34
CA TYR A 170 -3.97 8.22 0.72
C TYR A 170 -4.06 9.73 0.45
N PHE A 171 -2.95 10.47 0.54
CA PHE A 171 -2.95 11.88 0.14
C PHE A 171 -3.16 12.06 -1.37
N ASN A 172 -2.69 11.10 -2.18
CA ASN A 172 -2.90 11.14 -3.62
C ASN A 172 -4.26 10.55 -4.06
N ARG A 173 -4.80 9.61 -3.28
CA ARG A 173 -6.07 8.90 -3.56
C ARG A 173 -6.90 8.73 -2.28
N PRO A 174 -7.43 9.82 -1.74
CA PRO A 174 -8.22 9.75 -0.52
C PRO A 174 -9.54 9.00 -0.76
N PRO A 175 -9.94 8.08 0.14
CA PRO A 175 -11.23 7.40 0.03
C PRO A 175 -12.40 8.38 0.11
N VAL A 176 -13.42 8.16 -0.71
CA VAL A 176 -14.61 9.02 -0.76
C VAL A 176 -15.30 9.06 0.62
N GLY A 177 -15.73 10.25 1.04
CA GLY A 177 -16.41 10.44 2.32
C GLY A 177 -15.50 10.56 3.54
N THR A 178 -14.18 10.45 3.38
CA THR A 178 -13.22 10.64 4.48
C THR A 178 -12.89 12.12 4.71
N LEU A 179 -12.43 12.44 5.92
CA LEU A 179 -11.91 13.79 6.22
C LEU A 179 -10.76 14.17 5.29
N LEU A 180 -9.97 13.19 4.85
CA LEU A 180 -8.87 13.40 3.93
C LEU A 180 -9.40 13.76 2.53
N ALA A 181 -10.46 13.11 2.05
CA ALA A 181 -11.11 13.46 0.78
C ALA A 181 -11.73 14.85 0.83
N ASN A 182 -12.32 15.24 1.96
CA ASN A 182 -12.85 16.57 2.16
C ASN A 182 -11.74 17.62 2.26
N ARG A 183 -10.65 17.30 2.96
CA ARG A 183 -9.45 18.15 3.02
C ARG A 183 -8.69 18.21 1.69
N SER A 184 -8.70 17.17 0.87
CA SER A 184 -8.02 17.20 -0.43
C SER A 184 -8.70 18.13 -1.43
N LYS A 185 -9.96 18.51 -1.19
CA LYS A 185 -10.59 19.64 -1.88
C LYS A 185 -9.97 20.98 -1.46
N ASP A 186 -9.37 21.03 -0.26
CA ASP A 186 -8.74 22.20 0.33
C ASP A 186 -7.21 22.05 0.47
N ILE A 187 -6.66 20.85 0.33
CA ILE A 187 -5.21 20.60 0.40
C ILE A 187 -4.56 20.98 -0.91
N ILE A 188 -3.94 22.08 -0.79
CA ILE A 188 -3.01 22.71 -1.68
C ILE A 188 -1.76 21.84 -1.77
N GLY A 189 -1.54 21.22 -2.92
CA GLY A 189 -0.24 20.64 -3.23
C GLY A 189 0.82 21.74 -3.19
N THR A 190 1.93 21.53 -2.50
CA THR A 190 3.09 22.42 -2.64
C THR A 190 3.94 21.92 -3.80
N TYR A 191 4.16 22.77 -4.79
CA TYR A 191 5.03 22.52 -5.93
C TYR A 191 6.32 23.35 -5.78
N VAL A 192 7.45 22.72 -6.02
CA VAL A 192 8.76 23.42 -6.06
C VAL A 192 9.13 23.62 -7.52
N ILE A 193 9.24 24.86 -7.93
CA ILE A 193 9.55 25.24 -9.31
C ILE A 193 10.90 24.67 -9.72
N ALA A 194 10.93 23.89 -10.78
CA ALA A 194 12.14 23.37 -11.42
C ALA A 194 12.58 24.28 -12.60
N ARG A 195 13.79 24.04 -13.09
CA ARG A 195 14.29 24.76 -14.27
C ARG A 195 13.50 24.39 -15.51
N GLY A 196 12.93 25.37 -16.18
CA GLY A 196 12.11 25.19 -17.38
C GLY A 196 10.61 25.19 -17.12
N ASP A 197 10.17 25.19 -15.86
CA ASP A 197 8.73 25.21 -15.53
C ASP A 197 8.10 26.55 -15.89
N THR A 198 6.85 26.48 -16.34
CA THR A 198 5.95 27.62 -16.48
C THR A 198 4.67 27.41 -15.66
N LEU A 199 4.06 28.50 -15.18
CA LEU A 199 2.78 28.38 -14.47
C LEU A 199 1.67 27.79 -15.34
N SER A 200 1.75 27.90 -16.66
CA SER A 200 0.78 27.31 -17.59
C SER A 200 0.87 25.81 -17.63
N GLU A 201 2.07 25.26 -17.74
CA GLU A 201 2.32 23.81 -17.71
C GLU A 201 1.96 23.19 -16.35
N ILE A 202 2.36 23.87 -15.27
CA ILE A 202 2.00 23.45 -13.91
C ILE A 202 0.48 23.44 -13.73
N ALA A 203 -0.21 24.49 -14.19
CA ALA A 203 -1.67 24.57 -14.12
C ALA A 203 -2.34 23.45 -14.91
N GLN A 204 -1.88 23.14 -16.11
CA GLN A 204 -2.36 22.05 -16.94
C GLN A 204 -2.12 20.69 -16.30
N GLN A 205 -0.91 20.46 -15.81
CA GLN A 205 -0.51 19.21 -15.15
C GLN A 205 -1.36 18.91 -13.91
N HIS A 206 -1.70 19.94 -13.14
CA HIS A 206 -2.49 19.83 -11.92
C HIS A 206 -3.99 20.07 -12.11
N GLY A 207 -4.46 20.23 -13.36
CA GLY A 207 -5.87 20.40 -13.68
C GLY A 207 -6.50 21.65 -13.07
N THR A 208 -5.72 22.73 -12.93
CA THR A 208 -6.14 24.04 -12.42
C THR A 208 -5.88 25.14 -13.47
N SER A 209 -5.99 26.40 -13.10
CA SER A 209 -5.68 27.54 -13.99
C SER A 209 -4.60 28.45 -13.43
N VAL A 210 -3.82 29.09 -14.31
CA VAL A 210 -2.81 30.08 -13.92
C VAL A 210 -3.43 31.16 -13.04
N LYS A 211 -4.62 31.63 -13.35
CA LYS A 211 -5.33 32.65 -12.56
C LYS A 211 -5.64 32.19 -11.14
N LYS A 212 -6.00 30.92 -10.95
CA LYS A 212 -6.20 30.34 -9.61
C LYS A 212 -4.87 30.23 -8.86
N ILE A 213 -3.79 29.77 -9.51
CA ILE A 213 -2.46 29.69 -8.89
C ILE A 213 -1.98 31.06 -8.45
N LEU A 214 -2.05 32.06 -9.30
CA LEU A 214 -1.64 33.44 -8.99
C LEU A 214 -2.38 33.98 -7.77
N ARG A 215 -3.73 33.93 -7.81
CA ARG A 215 -4.58 34.42 -6.71
C ARG A 215 -4.29 33.70 -5.40
N TYR A 216 -4.12 32.39 -5.47
CA TYR A 216 -3.94 31.56 -4.27
C TYR A 216 -2.59 31.80 -3.59
N ASN A 217 -1.56 32.05 -4.39
CA ASN A 217 -0.21 32.35 -3.90
C ASN A 217 0.07 33.86 -3.74
N GLN A 218 -0.94 34.72 -3.94
CA GLN A 218 -0.79 36.18 -3.88
C GLN A 218 0.31 36.68 -4.82
N LEU A 219 0.49 36.04 -5.96
CA LEU A 219 1.46 36.43 -6.97
C LEU A 219 0.87 37.49 -7.88
N SER A 220 1.62 38.57 -8.09
CA SER A 220 1.23 39.69 -8.95
C SER A 220 1.47 39.43 -10.45
N SER A 221 2.32 38.44 -10.77
CA SER A 221 2.64 38.07 -12.15
C SER A 221 2.92 36.56 -12.27
N SER A 222 2.97 36.07 -13.51
CA SER A 222 3.34 34.68 -13.83
C SER A 222 4.86 34.42 -13.75
N SER A 223 5.65 35.39 -13.35
CA SER A 223 7.09 35.21 -13.18
C SER A 223 7.39 34.38 -11.94
N ILE A 224 8.06 33.24 -12.14
CA ILE A 224 8.41 32.26 -11.10
C ILE A 224 9.91 32.01 -11.11
N ARG A 225 10.47 31.57 -9.98
CA ARG A 225 11.91 31.29 -9.82
C ARG A 225 12.15 29.83 -9.49
N VAL A 226 13.23 29.27 -10.01
CA VAL A 226 13.68 27.92 -9.65
C VAL A 226 13.87 27.82 -8.13
N GLY A 227 13.34 26.76 -7.53
CA GLY A 227 13.33 26.55 -6.08
C GLY A 227 12.20 27.27 -5.34
N GLN A 228 11.43 28.14 -5.99
CA GLN A 228 10.27 28.78 -5.39
C GLN A 228 9.20 27.72 -5.07
N LYS A 229 8.65 27.77 -3.85
CA LYS A 229 7.51 26.93 -3.45
C LYS A 229 6.22 27.67 -3.75
N ILE A 230 5.34 27.06 -4.51
CA ILE A 230 3.99 27.55 -4.76
C ILE A 230 2.95 26.52 -4.29
N SER A 231 1.84 27.03 -3.85
CA SER A 231 0.68 26.22 -3.47
C SER A 231 -0.22 26.02 -4.68
N ILE A 232 -0.53 24.77 -5.02
CA ILE A 232 -1.42 24.43 -6.14
C ILE A 232 -2.85 24.38 -5.61
N PRO A 233 -3.75 25.29 -6.04
CA PRO A 233 -5.14 25.28 -5.61
C PRO A 233 -5.87 24.04 -6.15
N PRO A 234 -6.88 23.54 -5.44
CA PRO A 234 -7.70 22.43 -5.91
C PRO A 234 -8.45 22.80 -7.21
N ARG A 235 -8.86 21.74 -7.91
CA ARG A 235 -9.62 21.84 -9.18
C ARG A 235 -10.92 22.63 -9.05
#